data_66da6717769aff3a017eecc9acdbe735
#
_entry.id   66da6717769aff3a017eecc9acdbe735
#
_cell.length_a   1.000
_cell.length_b   1.000
_cell.length_c   1.000
_cell.angle_alpha   90.00
_cell.angle_beta   90.00
_cell.angle_gamma   90.00
#
_symmetry.space_group_name_H-M   'P 1'
#
loop_
_entity.id
_entity.type
_entity.pdbx_description
1 polymer ?
#
loop_
_entity_poly.entity_id
_entity_poly.type
_entity_poly.pdbx_seq_one_letter_code
_entity_poly.pdbx_strand_id
1 'polypeptide(L)'
;MVYFTNSIKLSGGYIQMKNTSINLQDLFLNNARKERIPVTIYLMNGVKVNGQVKGFDSYIIMLEDEKKQQNMIYKHAVSTIQPSRHINMQNNNAQNNNYNK
;
A
#
# COMPACT_ATOMS: atom_id res chain seq x y z
N MET A 1 -9.13 5.80 17.97
CA MET A 1 -8.11 4.96 17.45
C MET A 1 -7.78 5.26 16.00
N VAL A 2 -6.52 5.20 15.69
CA VAL A 2 -6.08 5.51 14.34
C VAL A 2 -5.83 4.22 13.58
N TYR A 3 -6.30 4.19 12.37
CA TYR A 3 -6.08 3.04 11.52
C TYR A 3 -5.04 3.36 10.49
N PHE A 4 -4.42 2.32 10.02
CA PHE A 4 -3.56 2.42 8.87
C PHE A 4 -4.42 2.91 7.72
N THR A 5 -4.26 4.11 7.36
CA THR A 5 -4.94 4.79 6.29
C THR A 5 -6.42 4.41 6.14
N ASN A 6 -7.25 5.40 5.94
CA ASN A 6 -8.67 5.19 5.69
C ASN A 6 -8.96 5.05 4.21
N SER A 7 -7.99 5.33 3.38
CA SER A 7 -8.19 5.25 1.94
C SER A 7 -6.87 5.07 1.24
N ILE A 8 -6.95 4.50 0.05
CA ILE A 8 -5.79 4.32 -0.82
C ILE A 8 -6.12 5.03 -2.11
N LYS A 9 -5.22 5.89 -2.55
CA LYS A 9 -5.42 6.59 -3.80
C LYS A 9 -5.03 5.70 -4.96
N LEU A 10 -5.93 5.55 -5.90
CA LEU A 10 -5.70 4.77 -7.10
C LEU A 10 -6.04 5.65 -8.30
N SER A 11 -5.68 5.15 -9.48
CA SER A 11 -6.09 5.80 -10.71
C SER A 11 -7.61 5.92 -10.71
N GLY A 12 -8.11 7.14 -10.84
CA GLY A 12 -9.54 7.35 -10.86
C GLY A 12 -10.19 7.59 -9.51
N GLY A 13 -9.40 7.66 -8.41
CA GLY A 13 -10.01 8.00 -7.14
C GLY A 13 -9.38 7.30 -5.96
N TYR A 14 -10.18 7.13 -4.96
CA TYR A 14 -9.75 6.50 -3.70
C TYR A 14 -10.61 5.29 -3.41
N ILE A 15 -10.01 4.31 -2.77
CA ILE A 15 -10.75 3.17 -2.24
C ILE A 15 -10.82 3.31 -0.74
N GLN A 16 -12.03 3.32 -0.23
CA GLN A 16 -12.25 3.42 1.21
C GLN A 16 -11.88 2.09 1.86
N MET A 17 -11.07 2.16 2.92
CA MET A 17 -10.68 0.97 3.64
C MET A 17 -11.77 0.60 4.61
N LYS A 18 -12.23 -0.61 4.53
CA LYS A 18 -13.29 -1.12 5.38
C LYS A 18 -12.92 -2.47 5.95
N ASN A 19 -13.68 -2.83 6.95
CA ASN A 19 -13.59 -4.14 7.54
C ASN A 19 -14.14 -5.17 6.57
N THR A 20 -13.28 -5.92 5.96
CA THR A 20 -13.70 -6.94 5.01
C THR A 20 -12.84 -8.17 5.20
N SER A 21 -13.24 -9.24 4.58
CA SER A 21 -12.43 -10.46 4.60
C SER A 21 -11.18 -10.30 3.74
N ILE A 22 -11.20 -9.35 2.81
CA ILE A 22 -10.03 -9.06 1.99
C ILE A 22 -9.33 -7.86 2.57
N ASN A 23 -8.06 -8.02 2.88
CA ASN A 23 -7.28 -6.92 3.41
C ASN A 23 -6.74 -6.11 2.24
N LEU A 24 -7.45 -5.05 1.89
CA LEU A 24 -7.07 -4.21 0.76
C LEU A 24 -5.73 -3.53 0.96
N GLN A 25 -5.40 -3.20 2.21
CA GLN A 25 -4.11 -2.60 2.49
C GLN A 25 -2.98 -3.53 2.07
N ASP A 26 -3.07 -4.77 2.50
CA ASP A 26 -2.02 -5.73 2.22
C ASP A 26 -1.98 -6.09 0.75
N LEU A 27 -3.14 -6.17 0.11
CA LEU A 27 -3.18 -6.42 -1.33
C LEU A 27 -2.48 -5.29 -2.09
N PHE A 28 -2.78 -4.05 -1.71
CA PHE A 28 -2.16 -2.90 -2.34
C PHE A 28 -0.65 -2.90 -2.13
N LEU A 29 -0.23 -3.10 -0.88
CA LEU A 29 1.19 -3.08 -0.56
C LEU A 29 1.94 -4.22 -1.26
N ASN A 30 1.32 -5.38 -1.32
CA ASN A 30 1.96 -6.51 -1.96
C ASN A 30 2.13 -6.27 -3.46
N ASN A 31 1.10 -5.71 -4.09
CA ASN A 31 1.20 -5.43 -5.52
C ASN A 31 2.20 -4.32 -5.81
N ALA A 32 2.23 -3.29 -4.97
CA ALA A 32 3.23 -2.24 -5.13
C ALA A 32 4.64 -2.81 -5.01
N ARG A 33 4.83 -3.73 -4.07
CA ARG A 33 6.14 -4.35 -3.87
C ARG A 33 6.52 -5.22 -5.07
N LYS A 34 5.61 -6.06 -5.50
CA LYS A 34 5.89 -7.00 -6.60
C LYS A 34 6.21 -6.28 -7.88
N GLU A 35 5.48 -5.23 -8.17
CA GLU A 35 5.65 -4.50 -9.43
C GLU A 35 6.62 -3.35 -9.28
N ARG A 36 7.21 -3.18 -8.11
CA ARG A 36 8.21 -2.15 -7.86
C ARG A 36 7.71 -0.76 -8.20
N ILE A 37 6.48 -0.50 -7.81
CA ILE A 37 5.86 0.79 -8.06
C ILE A 37 6.18 1.70 -6.89
N PRO A 38 6.87 2.82 -7.12
CA PRO A 38 7.13 3.76 -6.03
C PRO A 38 5.83 4.32 -5.47
N VAL A 39 5.83 4.55 -4.18
CA VAL A 39 4.67 5.12 -3.51
C VAL A 39 5.08 6.33 -2.71
N THR A 40 4.12 7.20 -2.45
CA THR A 40 4.27 8.29 -1.50
C THR A 40 3.34 7.99 -0.34
N ILE A 41 3.91 7.94 0.86
CA ILE A 41 3.12 7.70 2.06
C ILE A 41 2.98 9.04 2.77
N TYR A 42 1.74 9.42 3.00
CA TYR A 42 1.41 10.64 3.74
C TYR A 42 1.14 10.26 5.17
N LEU A 43 1.88 10.87 6.08
CA LEU A 43 1.71 10.59 7.49
C LEU A 43 0.68 11.52 8.10
N MET A 44 0.17 11.13 9.25
CA MET A 44 -0.87 11.89 9.92
C MET A 44 -0.41 13.30 10.28
N ASN A 45 0.90 13.47 10.50
CA ASN A 45 1.45 14.79 10.82
C ASN A 45 1.78 15.62 9.59
N GLY A 46 1.43 15.14 8.39
CA GLY A 46 1.65 15.90 7.17
C GLY A 46 2.97 15.62 6.46
N VAL A 47 3.83 14.83 7.06
CA VAL A 47 5.09 14.47 6.42
C VAL A 47 4.83 13.48 5.30
N LYS A 48 5.60 13.61 4.21
CA LYS A 48 5.54 12.69 3.09
C LYS A 48 6.82 11.86 3.04
N VAL A 49 6.67 10.58 2.77
CA VAL A 49 7.81 9.68 2.62
C VAL A 49 7.65 8.95 1.29
N ASN A 50 8.68 9.01 0.46
CA ASN A 50 8.65 8.38 -0.86
C ASN A 50 9.56 7.17 -0.87
N GLY A 51 9.18 6.16 -1.65
CA GLY A 51 10.04 5.01 -1.82
C GLY A 51 9.30 3.83 -2.38
N GLN A 52 9.99 2.73 -2.45
CA GLN A 52 9.41 1.45 -2.86
C GLN A 52 9.14 0.60 -1.64
N VAL A 53 8.04 -0.11 -1.66
CA VAL A 53 7.72 -1.03 -0.57
C VAL A 53 8.62 -2.24 -0.68
N LYS A 54 9.41 -2.46 0.35
CA LYS A 54 10.30 -3.62 0.39
C LYS A 54 9.74 -4.75 1.24
N GLY A 55 8.87 -4.41 2.16
CA GLY A 55 8.22 -5.40 2.99
C GLY A 55 7.21 -4.74 3.88
N PHE A 56 6.37 -5.54 4.50
CA PHE A 56 5.38 -5.02 5.44
C PHE A 56 4.83 -6.18 6.25
N ASP A 57 4.28 -5.84 7.41
CA ASP A 57 3.55 -6.82 8.20
C ASP A 57 2.31 -6.15 8.76
N SER A 58 1.76 -6.70 9.84
CA SER A 58 0.50 -6.16 10.39
C SER A 58 0.65 -4.75 10.92
N TYR A 59 1.86 -4.32 11.22
CA TYR A 59 2.06 -3.07 11.92
C TYR A 59 2.95 -2.07 11.22
N ILE A 60 3.85 -2.53 10.37
CA ILE A 60 4.83 -1.63 9.76
C ILE A 60 4.93 -1.86 8.26
N ILE A 61 5.40 -0.80 7.60
CA ILE A 61 5.74 -0.82 6.18
C ILE A 61 7.20 -0.40 6.09
N MET A 62 7.99 -1.16 5.37
CA MET A 62 9.36 -0.77 5.11
C MET A 62 9.46 -0.20 3.71
N LEU A 63 9.92 1.04 3.62
CA LEU A 63 10.18 1.71 2.35
C LEU A 63 11.67 1.87 2.15
N GLU A 64 12.07 1.84 0.90
CA GLU A 64 13.45 2.11 0.55
C GLU A 64 13.44 3.18 -0.54
N ASP A 65 14.20 4.26 -0.30
CA ASP A 65 14.24 5.36 -1.25
C ASP A 65 15.33 5.14 -2.30
N GLU A 66 15.52 6.13 -3.15
CA GLU A 66 16.48 6.03 -4.24
C GLU A 66 17.91 5.90 -3.76
N LYS A 67 18.18 6.41 -2.58
CA LYS A 67 19.51 6.33 -2.00
C LYS A 67 19.73 5.07 -1.19
N LYS A 68 18.80 4.13 -1.28
CA LYS A 68 18.85 2.88 -0.54
C LYS A 68 18.66 3.08 0.95
N GLN A 69 18.13 4.21 1.35
CA GLN A 69 17.83 4.47 2.73
C GLN A 69 16.51 3.83 3.10
N GLN A 70 16.49 3.10 4.19
CA GLN A 70 15.30 2.37 4.59
C GLN A 70 14.57 3.12 5.69
N ASN A 71 13.25 3.19 5.54
CA ASN A 71 12.38 3.81 6.53
C ASN A 71 11.34 2.81 6.94
N MET A 72 11.20 2.62 8.24
CA MET A 72 10.12 1.79 8.79
C MET A 72 9.03 2.70 9.26
N ILE A 73 7.84 2.50 8.72
CA ILE A 73 6.72 3.38 8.98
C ILE A 73 5.62 2.58 9.66
N TYR A 74 5.16 3.07 10.82
CA TYR A 74 4.06 2.42 11.50
C TYR A 74 2.77 2.71 10.75
N LYS A 75 2.01 1.65 10.51
CA LYS A 75 0.75 1.80 9.80
C LYS A 75 -0.20 2.77 10.50
N HIS A 76 -0.14 2.83 11.82
CA HIS A 76 -0.98 3.75 12.57
C HIS A 76 -0.69 5.22 12.27
N ALA A 77 0.49 5.51 11.78
CA ALA A 77 0.86 6.89 11.47
C ALA A 77 0.53 7.29 10.04
N VAL A 78 0.01 6.37 9.24
CA VAL A 78 -0.22 6.62 7.83
C VAL A 78 -1.64 7.11 7.61
N SER A 79 -1.78 8.22 6.86
CA SER A 79 -3.10 8.67 6.48
C SER A 79 -3.47 8.21 5.08
N THR A 80 -2.53 8.25 4.14
CA THR A 80 -2.81 7.90 2.75
C THR A 80 -1.55 7.37 2.09
N ILE A 81 -1.73 6.42 1.18
CA ILE A 81 -0.65 5.94 0.34
C ILE A 81 -1.05 6.20 -1.10
N GLN A 82 -0.16 6.87 -1.83
CA GLN A 82 -0.41 7.21 -3.22
C GLN A 82 0.62 6.54 -4.10
N PRO A 83 0.19 5.65 -5.01
CA PRO A 83 1.14 5.05 -5.94
C PRO A 83 1.49 6.02 -7.05
N SER A 84 2.69 5.86 -7.61
CA SER A 84 3.14 6.73 -8.70
C SER A 84 2.44 6.41 -10.01
N ARG A 85 1.86 5.21 -10.11
CA ARG A 85 1.06 4.84 -11.27
C ARG A 85 0.02 3.83 -10.83
N HIS A 86 -0.86 3.49 -11.74
CA HIS A 86 -1.96 2.58 -11.43
C HIS A 86 -1.45 1.25 -10.92
N ILE A 87 -2.10 0.74 -9.88
CA ILE A 87 -1.83 -0.59 -9.35
C ILE A 87 -3.09 -1.43 -9.56
N ASN A 88 -2.89 -2.58 -10.16
CA ASN A 88 -3.98 -3.53 -10.35
C ASN A 88 -4.31 -4.16 -9.00
N MET A 89 -5.53 -3.95 -8.55
CA MET A 89 -5.96 -4.42 -7.22
C MET A 89 -6.67 -5.76 -7.28
N GLN A 90 -6.55 -6.47 -8.37
CA GLN A 90 -7.12 -7.80 -8.43
C GLN A 90 -6.37 -8.76 -7.53
N ASN A 91 -7.12 -9.66 -6.93
CA ASN A 91 -6.51 -10.69 -6.12
C ASN A 91 -6.01 -11.79 -7.04
N ASN A 92 -4.70 -11.82 -7.26
CA ASN A 92 -4.12 -12.77 -8.20
C ASN A 92 -4.33 -14.20 -7.79
N ASN A 93 -4.37 -14.47 -6.50
CA ASN A 93 -4.61 -15.83 -6.06
C ASN A 93 -5.98 -16.31 -6.46
N ALA A 94 -6.97 -15.47 -6.27
CA ALA A 94 -8.32 -15.84 -6.66
C ALA A 94 -8.43 -16.01 -8.17
N GLN A 95 -7.76 -15.14 -8.91
CA GLN A 95 -7.79 -15.23 -10.35
C GLN A 95 -7.17 -16.50 -10.86
N ASN A 96 -6.06 -16.88 -10.30
CA ASN A 96 -5.37 -18.09 -10.75
C ASN A 96 -6.23 -19.32 -10.55
N ASN A 97 -7.06 -19.28 -9.57
CA ASN A 97 -7.95 -20.41 -9.30
C ASN A 97 -9.10 -20.45 -10.26
N ASN A 98 -9.42 -19.36 -10.78
CA ASN A 98 -10.51 -19.27 -11.68
C ASN A 98 -10.12 -19.62 -13.07
N TYR A 99 -9.55 -19.57 -13.32
CA TYR A 99 -9.35 -19.30 -14.39
C TYR A 99 -9.37 -19.79 -15.15
N ASN A 100 -9.36 -19.56 -15.00
CA ASN A 100 -9.39 -19.65 -15.37
C ASN A 100 -9.95 -20.06 -15.93
N LYS A 101 -10.28 -20.14 -15.97
CA LYS A 101 -10.74 -20.29 -16.29
C LYS A 101 -10.93 -20.46 -16.68
#